data_9d05efd9db51da84016cd3c5b9c357df
#
_entry.id   9d05efd9db51da84016cd3c5b9c357df
#
_cell.length_a   1.000
_cell.length_b   1.000
_cell.length_c   1.000
_cell.angle_alpha   90.00
_cell.angle_beta   90.00
_cell.angle_gamma   90.00
#
_symmetry.space_group_name_H-M   'P 1'
#
loop_
_entity.id
_entity.type
_entity.pdbx_description
1 polymer ?
#
loop_
_entity_poly.entity_id
_entity_poly.type
_entity_poly.pdbx_seq_one_letter_code
_entity_poly.pdbx_strand_id
1 'polypeptide(L)'
;MRGWRLRSSLIHLRTKSLSWQEQTRFLAIQKDAGFKEPMEAEVEEKGQVCETWTWGKGEDGQLGLGKEGTERLPSLIESLQLPVLSNFTRSPMPGVLRTAMRYLSTDAHANIPREAHSNEVGIACGLFHSCLWENGNLWVWGKGDGGRLGLGGEDSMYSPVLNPNIAGVKMAALGGLHSAAITEDGSVYTWGFGGFGALGLGTFERVLEPKQVELLSLDMQKMVHIAAGGAHTAAVSESGDVFTWGRDAGEGRLGHVPSPEYEEGVPTPVKLKTITEPMGAVNCGGFFTMALTLEGQLWSWGGNSNYELGRGDQRSSWKPRPVPAVEKTHLLQVACGGFHTAALTEDGKVLTWGHGRHGQLGHGDLNSAKVPTLVTALEHHHVVFVACGSSWTAAVTESGNLFTWGKNRDCQLGIPGLLDTEMLPVPVVLYPDIHQNPKLPRHAVAVACGANHGMGLVNRH
;
A
#
# COMPACT_ATOMS: atom_id res chain seq x y z
N MET A 1 -28.11 -53.37 1.26
CA MET A 1 -28.76 -52.06 1.39
C MET A 1 -28.70 -51.63 2.85
N ARG A 2 -27.72 -50.84 3.24
CA ARG A 2 -27.70 -50.14 4.52
C ARG A 2 -26.99 -48.79 4.25
N GLY A 3 -27.82 -47.71 4.25
CA GLY A 3 -27.35 -46.36 4.06
C GLY A 3 -26.70 -45.81 5.34
N TRP A 4 -25.58 -45.18 5.19
CA TRP A 4 -24.92 -44.41 6.25
C TRP A 4 -25.34 -42.95 6.08
N ARG A 5 -26.16 -42.46 7.01
CA ARG A 5 -26.37 -41.02 7.22
C ARG A 5 -25.29 -40.52 8.19
N LEU A 6 -24.40 -39.66 7.72
CA LEU A 6 -23.52 -38.87 8.58
C LEU A 6 -24.31 -37.65 9.08
N ARG A 7 -24.53 -37.61 10.38
CA ARG A 7 -25.08 -36.47 11.10
C ARG A 7 -23.97 -35.42 11.24
N SER A 8 -24.23 -34.23 10.73
CA SER A 8 -23.46 -33.01 11.03
C SER A 8 -23.74 -32.60 12.47
N SER A 9 -22.81 -32.85 13.37
CA SER A 9 -22.82 -32.26 14.72
C SER A 9 -22.09 -30.91 14.69
N LEU A 10 -22.86 -29.83 14.72
CA LEU A 10 -22.36 -28.49 14.99
C LEU A 10 -21.85 -28.45 16.45
N ILE A 11 -20.54 -28.46 16.62
CA ILE A 11 -19.91 -28.13 17.89
C ILE A 11 -19.76 -26.61 17.95
N HIS A 12 -20.60 -25.97 18.77
CA HIS A 12 -20.42 -24.60 19.21
C HIS A 12 -19.23 -24.57 20.20
N LEU A 13 -18.04 -24.34 19.69
CA LEU A 13 -16.91 -23.94 20.53
C LEU A 13 -16.95 -22.43 20.70
N ARG A 14 -17.23 -21.98 21.93
CA ARG A 14 -16.96 -20.62 22.39
C ARG A 14 -15.46 -20.35 22.23
N THR A 15 -15.08 -19.51 21.27
CA THR A 15 -13.70 -19.11 21.03
C THR A 15 -13.23 -18.16 22.13
N LYS A 16 -12.47 -18.67 23.08
CA LYS A 16 -11.42 -17.90 23.76
C LYS A 16 -10.32 -17.67 22.72
N SER A 17 -9.75 -16.48 22.69
CA SER A 17 -8.56 -16.18 21.87
C SER A 17 -7.49 -17.22 22.14
N LEU A 18 -7.15 -18.02 21.15
CA LEU A 18 -6.08 -19.00 21.23
C LEU A 18 -4.75 -18.28 21.32
N SER A 19 -3.88 -18.70 22.25
CA SER A 19 -2.52 -18.19 22.35
C SER A 19 -1.71 -18.59 21.10
N TRP A 20 -0.64 -17.84 20.81
CA TRP A 20 0.26 -18.12 19.69
C TRP A 20 0.77 -19.58 19.66
N GLN A 21 0.98 -20.20 20.81
CA GLN A 21 1.35 -21.62 20.93
C GLN A 21 0.24 -22.59 20.52
N GLU A 22 -1.03 -22.24 20.72
CA GLU A 22 -2.17 -23.08 20.33
C GLU A 22 -2.43 -22.96 18.82
N GLN A 23 -2.20 -21.80 18.21
CA GLN A 23 -2.25 -21.60 16.76
C GLN A 23 -1.13 -22.38 16.05
N THR A 24 0.08 -22.41 16.64
CA THR A 24 1.21 -23.20 16.12
C THR A 24 0.93 -24.71 16.25
N ARG A 25 0.24 -25.14 17.31
CA ARG A 25 -0.21 -26.53 17.46
C ARG A 25 -1.29 -26.94 16.44
N PHE A 26 -2.21 -26.03 16.10
CA PHE A 26 -3.21 -26.30 15.08
C PHE A 26 -2.57 -26.50 13.69
N LEU A 27 -1.52 -25.73 13.38
CA LEU A 27 -0.69 -25.90 12.19
C LEU A 27 0.15 -27.20 12.22
N ALA A 28 0.58 -27.64 13.39
CA ALA A 28 1.34 -28.89 13.56
C ALA A 28 0.45 -30.14 13.41
N ILE A 29 -0.81 -30.11 13.83
CA ILE A 29 -1.76 -31.23 13.70
C ILE A 29 -2.12 -31.51 12.23
N GLN A 30 -2.01 -30.53 11.34
CA GLN A 30 -2.17 -30.73 9.89
C GLN A 30 -0.96 -31.41 9.24
N LYS A 31 0.23 -31.39 9.87
CA LYS A 31 1.43 -32.09 9.36
C LYS A 31 1.44 -33.61 9.63
N ASP A 32 0.70 -34.08 10.62
CA ASP A 32 0.72 -35.49 11.07
C ASP A 32 -0.34 -36.42 10.40
N ALA A 33 -1.16 -35.89 9.48
CA ALA A 33 -2.04 -36.73 8.68
C ALA A 33 -1.24 -37.35 7.54
N GLY A 34 -0.68 -38.53 7.77
CA GLY A 34 0.21 -39.30 6.92
C GLY A 34 -0.20 -39.37 5.45
N PHE A 35 0.55 -38.72 4.57
CA PHE A 35 0.52 -38.90 3.14
C PHE A 35 1.77 -39.65 2.68
N LYS A 36 1.52 -40.77 1.96
CA LYS A 36 2.57 -41.54 1.26
C LYS A 36 3.11 -40.69 0.09
N GLU A 37 4.43 -40.72 -0.08
CA GLU A 37 5.15 -40.07 -1.17
C GLU A 37 4.70 -40.60 -2.55
N PRO A 38 4.37 -39.75 -3.52
CA PRO A 38 4.29 -40.12 -4.91
C PRO A 38 5.68 -40.01 -5.58
N MET A 39 5.95 -40.92 -6.52
CA MET A 39 7.15 -41.01 -7.36
C MET A 39 7.54 -39.68 -8.00
N GLU A 40 8.84 -39.46 -8.10
CA GLU A 40 9.52 -38.35 -8.78
C GLU A 40 9.01 -38.21 -10.22
N ALA A 41 8.19 -37.20 -10.48
CA ALA A 41 7.96 -36.70 -11.83
C ALA A 41 9.04 -35.61 -12.10
N GLU A 42 9.68 -35.66 -13.24
CA GLU A 42 10.61 -34.66 -13.72
C GLU A 42 9.96 -33.26 -13.60
N VAL A 43 10.47 -32.46 -12.68
CA VAL A 43 10.08 -31.07 -12.54
C VAL A 43 10.85 -30.31 -13.60
N GLU A 44 10.18 -29.94 -14.72
CA GLU A 44 10.68 -28.84 -15.55
C GLU A 44 11.00 -27.66 -14.63
N GLU A 45 12.23 -27.19 -14.62
CA GLU A 45 12.66 -25.95 -13.99
C GLU A 45 11.91 -24.78 -14.62
N LYS A 46 10.66 -24.56 -14.19
CA LYS A 46 9.99 -23.28 -14.44
C LYS A 46 10.71 -22.27 -13.57
N GLY A 47 11.44 -21.34 -14.23
CA GLY A 47 12.23 -20.30 -13.59
C GLY A 47 11.44 -19.53 -12.51
N GLN A 48 12.15 -18.83 -11.66
CA GLN A 48 11.57 -17.96 -10.62
C GLN A 48 10.54 -17.00 -11.26
N VAL A 49 9.33 -16.98 -10.75
CA VAL A 49 8.22 -16.14 -11.24
C VAL A 49 7.75 -15.24 -10.10
N CYS A 50 7.46 -13.99 -10.42
CA CYS A 50 6.76 -13.11 -9.49
C CYS A 50 5.26 -13.17 -9.77
N GLU A 51 4.49 -13.56 -8.78
CA GLU A 51 3.04 -13.76 -8.83
C GLU A 51 2.33 -12.57 -8.15
N THR A 52 1.19 -12.15 -8.69
CA THR A 52 0.31 -11.16 -8.06
C THR A 52 -0.85 -11.84 -7.38
N TRP A 53 -1.00 -11.64 -6.08
CA TRP A 53 -2.05 -12.21 -5.24
C TRP A 53 -2.98 -11.13 -4.72
N THR A 54 -4.27 -11.46 -4.56
CA THR A 54 -5.32 -10.52 -4.12
C THR A 54 -6.30 -11.19 -3.18
N TRP A 55 -6.92 -10.42 -2.28
CA TRP A 55 -7.92 -10.90 -1.31
C TRP A 55 -8.81 -9.77 -0.80
N GLY A 56 -9.91 -10.12 -0.10
CA GLY A 56 -10.84 -9.17 0.48
C GLY A 56 -12.07 -8.94 -0.39
N LYS A 57 -12.66 -7.75 -0.28
CA LYS A 57 -13.88 -7.38 -1.01
C LYS A 57 -13.62 -7.20 -2.51
N GLY A 58 -14.46 -7.81 -3.36
CA GLY A 58 -14.30 -7.82 -4.82
C GLY A 58 -15.57 -7.47 -5.61
N GLU A 59 -16.59 -6.87 -4.98
CA GLU A 59 -17.87 -6.55 -5.62
C GLU A 59 -17.75 -5.56 -6.79
N ASP A 60 -16.75 -4.67 -6.75
CA ASP A 60 -16.50 -3.68 -7.79
C ASP A 60 -15.37 -4.09 -8.75
N GLY A 61 -14.92 -5.37 -8.74
CA GLY A 61 -13.84 -5.88 -9.58
C GLY A 61 -12.42 -5.60 -9.07
N GLN A 62 -12.25 -4.97 -7.90
CA GLN A 62 -10.95 -4.53 -7.36
C GLN A 62 -9.96 -5.68 -7.08
N LEU A 63 -10.39 -6.92 -7.11
CA LEU A 63 -9.54 -8.11 -6.97
C LEU A 63 -8.90 -8.56 -8.30
N GLY A 64 -9.45 -8.17 -9.45
CA GLY A 64 -8.88 -8.52 -10.76
C GLY A 64 -9.02 -9.99 -11.16
N LEU A 65 -9.94 -10.75 -10.55
CA LEU A 65 -10.09 -12.19 -10.75
C LEU A 65 -11.11 -12.57 -11.86
N GLY A 66 -11.58 -11.61 -12.64
CA GLY A 66 -12.56 -11.81 -13.71
C GLY A 66 -13.99 -12.04 -13.23
N LYS A 67 -14.26 -11.85 -11.93
CA LYS A 67 -15.56 -12.11 -11.30
C LYS A 67 -15.84 -11.13 -10.17
N GLU A 68 -17.10 -10.99 -9.81
CA GLU A 68 -17.53 -10.35 -8.56
C GLU A 68 -17.35 -11.30 -7.37
N GLY A 69 -17.27 -10.72 -6.17
CA GLY A 69 -17.31 -11.47 -4.92
C GLY A 69 -16.13 -11.23 -4.01
N THR A 70 -16.29 -11.67 -2.78
CA THR A 70 -15.27 -11.51 -1.72
C THR A 70 -14.41 -12.77 -1.64
N GLU A 71 -13.10 -12.59 -1.72
CA GLU A 71 -12.12 -13.65 -1.52
C GLU A 71 -11.60 -13.65 -0.07
N ARG A 72 -11.87 -14.76 0.60
CA ARG A 72 -11.49 -14.95 2.01
C ARG A 72 -10.03 -15.36 2.19
N LEU A 73 -9.43 -15.89 1.16
CA LEU A 73 -8.04 -16.32 1.06
C LEU A 73 -7.34 -15.56 -0.06
N PRO A 74 -6.03 -15.36 0.01
CA PRO A 74 -5.28 -14.86 -1.12
C PRO A 74 -5.48 -15.76 -2.35
N SER A 75 -5.84 -15.13 -3.47
CA SER A 75 -6.09 -15.77 -4.76
C SER A 75 -5.15 -15.20 -5.81
N LEU A 76 -4.62 -16.05 -6.69
CA LEU A 76 -3.69 -15.66 -7.74
C LEU A 76 -4.44 -14.96 -8.89
N ILE A 77 -3.90 -13.84 -9.38
CA ILE A 77 -4.36 -13.21 -10.62
C ILE A 77 -3.66 -13.90 -11.80
N GLU A 78 -4.29 -14.92 -12.36
CA GLU A 78 -3.70 -15.75 -13.43
C GLU A 78 -3.44 -14.98 -14.74
N SER A 79 -4.20 -13.92 -14.99
CA SER A 79 -4.08 -13.07 -16.18
C SER A 79 -2.82 -12.18 -16.20
N LEU A 80 -2.19 -11.98 -15.04
CA LEU A 80 -0.93 -11.24 -14.90
C LEU A 80 0.23 -12.23 -14.72
N GLN A 81 0.86 -12.57 -15.83
CA GLN A 81 2.12 -13.31 -15.81
C GLN A 81 3.28 -12.30 -15.85
N LEU A 82 3.97 -12.15 -14.75
CA LEU A 82 5.13 -11.30 -14.64
C LEU A 82 6.38 -12.09 -15.06
N PRO A 83 7.28 -11.48 -15.86
CA PRO A 83 8.56 -12.10 -16.14
C PRO A 83 9.36 -12.30 -14.84
N VAL A 84 10.31 -13.25 -14.88
CA VAL A 84 11.20 -13.53 -13.76
C VAL A 84 11.91 -12.27 -13.33
N LEU A 85 11.68 -11.83 -12.09
CA LEU A 85 12.38 -10.70 -11.50
C LEU A 85 13.73 -11.20 -10.93
N SER A 86 14.71 -11.37 -11.79
CA SER A 86 16.05 -11.88 -11.44
C SER A 86 16.87 -10.96 -10.53
N ASN A 87 16.40 -9.74 -10.23
CA ASN A 87 17.15 -8.73 -9.49
C ASN A 87 16.33 -8.03 -8.38
N PHE A 88 15.33 -8.68 -7.82
CA PHE A 88 14.88 -8.33 -6.47
C PHE A 88 15.96 -8.78 -5.49
N THR A 89 17.13 -8.15 -5.56
CA THR A 89 18.09 -8.24 -4.47
C THR A 89 17.39 -7.70 -3.23
N ARG A 90 17.46 -8.46 -2.15
CA ARG A 90 17.01 -8.23 -0.77
C ARG A 90 17.34 -6.81 -0.28
N SER A 91 16.75 -5.83 -0.89
CA SER A 91 16.90 -4.44 -0.48
C SER A 91 15.55 -4.02 0.03
N PRO A 92 15.47 -3.46 1.24
CA PRO A 92 14.23 -2.89 1.73
C PRO A 92 13.75 -1.89 0.67
N MET A 93 12.71 -2.28 -0.09
CA MET A 93 12.13 -1.40 -1.07
C MET A 93 11.01 -0.63 -0.40
N PRO A 94 11.18 0.64 -0.26
CA PRO A 94 10.36 1.51 -1.07
C PRO A 94 11.23 2.08 -2.18
N GLY A 95 10.81 1.98 -3.41
CA GLY A 95 11.45 2.59 -4.57
C GLY A 95 11.79 4.07 -4.41
N VAL A 96 11.17 4.70 -3.43
CA VAL A 96 11.27 6.07 -3.02
C VAL A 96 12.63 6.44 -2.44
N LEU A 97 13.10 5.76 -1.40
CA LEU A 97 14.38 6.10 -0.75
C LEU A 97 15.59 5.82 -1.65
N ARG A 98 15.53 4.81 -2.51
CA ARG A 98 16.62 4.54 -3.46
C ARG A 98 16.78 5.61 -4.54
N THR A 99 15.68 6.18 -5.01
CA THR A 99 15.75 7.26 -5.99
C THR A 99 16.38 8.50 -5.35
N ALA A 100 15.98 8.86 -4.15
CA ALA A 100 16.54 10.00 -3.41
C ALA A 100 18.03 9.81 -3.07
N MET A 101 18.45 8.64 -2.59
CA MET A 101 19.87 8.37 -2.26
C MET A 101 20.78 8.40 -3.49
N ARG A 102 20.31 8.04 -4.70
CA ARG A 102 21.14 8.14 -5.92
C ARG A 102 21.51 9.57 -6.32
N TYR A 103 20.69 10.55 -5.94
CA TYR A 103 20.96 11.96 -6.28
C TYR A 103 21.84 12.69 -5.29
N LEU A 104 22.03 12.16 -4.08
CA LEU A 104 22.86 12.80 -3.04
C LEU A 104 24.28 12.24 -2.93
N SER A 105 24.62 11.12 -3.59
CA SER A 105 26.02 10.67 -3.64
C SER A 105 26.80 11.57 -4.59
N THR A 106 27.47 12.58 -4.04
CA THR A 106 28.40 13.47 -4.73
C THR A 106 29.71 12.81 -5.12
N ASP A 107 29.80 11.48 -5.05
CA ASP A 107 31.00 10.76 -5.51
C ASP A 107 31.02 10.65 -7.05
N ALA A 108 31.66 11.66 -7.64
CA ALA A 108 31.89 11.85 -9.07
C ALA A 108 32.79 10.79 -9.73
N HIS A 109 33.05 9.64 -9.11
CA HIS A 109 34.00 8.64 -9.60
C HIS A 109 33.50 7.19 -9.65
N ALA A 110 32.22 6.93 -9.66
CA ALA A 110 31.72 5.61 -10.00
C ALA A 110 31.20 5.60 -11.44
N ASN A 111 32.03 5.14 -12.38
CA ASN A 111 31.60 4.70 -13.71
C ASN A 111 30.72 3.46 -13.58
N ILE A 112 29.44 3.65 -13.28
CA ILE A 112 28.42 2.61 -13.39
C ILE A 112 27.84 2.73 -14.79
N PRO A 113 27.81 1.64 -15.59
CA PRO A 113 27.23 1.69 -16.92
C PRO A 113 25.76 2.15 -16.86
N ARG A 114 25.40 3.12 -17.70
CA ARG A 114 24.04 3.71 -17.80
C ARG A 114 22.98 2.79 -18.41
N GLU A 115 23.27 1.51 -18.59
CA GLU A 115 22.39 0.54 -19.25
C GLU A 115 22.05 -0.66 -18.35
N ALA A 116 21.40 -0.39 -17.22
CA ALA A 116 20.53 -1.38 -16.61
C ALA A 116 19.15 -0.77 -16.54
N HIS A 117 18.29 -1.07 -17.52
CA HIS A 117 16.86 -0.92 -17.35
C HIS A 117 16.49 -1.73 -16.12
N SER A 118 16.31 -1.07 -14.97
CA SER A 118 15.79 -1.71 -13.77
C SER A 118 14.34 -2.05 -14.09
N ASN A 119 14.03 -3.33 -14.24
CA ASN A 119 12.67 -3.82 -14.32
C ASN A 119 11.98 -3.51 -12.99
N GLU A 120 11.47 -2.29 -12.84
CA GLU A 120 10.75 -1.87 -11.64
C GLU A 120 9.30 -2.36 -11.76
N VAL A 121 8.89 -3.20 -10.82
CA VAL A 121 7.51 -3.64 -10.65
C VAL A 121 6.97 -3.01 -9.39
N GLY A 122 5.74 -2.51 -9.43
CA GLY A 122 5.07 -2.00 -8.25
C GLY A 122 3.57 -2.21 -8.29
N ILE A 123 2.96 -2.15 -7.13
CA ILE A 123 1.53 -2.33 -6.92
C ILE A 123 0.96 -1.21 -6.06
N ALA A 124 -0.26 -0.79 -6.34
CA ALA A 124 -0.99 0.14 -5.50
C ALA A 124 -2.49 -0.22 -5.44
N CYS A 125 -3.11 0.06 -4.29
CA CYS A 125 -4.53 -0.07 -4.06
C CYS A 125 -5.12 1.27 -3.61
N GLY A 126 -6.18 1.72 -4.27
CA GLY A 126 -7.03 2.83 -3.83
C GLY A 126 -8.18 2.34 -2.96
N LEU A 127 -9.24 3.16 -2.81
CA LEU A 127 -10.41 2.70 -2.05
C LEU A 127 -11.12 1.53 -2.73
N PHE A 128 -11.26 1.54 -4.07
CA PHE A 128 -12.08 0.57 -4.82
C PHE A 128 -11.44 0.15 -6.15
N HIS A 129 -10.18 0.45 -6.38
CA HIS A 129 -9.46 0.09 -7.60
C HIS A 129 -8.01 -0.26 -7.27
N SER A 130 -7.38 -0.96 -8.19
CA SER A 130 -6.03 -1.49 -8.04
C SER A 130 -5.22 -1.26 -9.29
N CYS A 131 -3.91 -1.20 -9.16
CA CYS A 131 -3.01 -1.18 -10.30
C CYS A 131 -1.72 -1.95 -10.02
N LEU A 132 -1.09 -2.32 -11.12
CA LEU A 132 0.27 -2.84 -11.18
C LEU A 132 1.00 -2.10 -12.29
N TRP A 133 2.25 -1.72 -12.06
CA TRP A 133 3.11 -1.22 -13.13
C TRP A 133 4.36 -2.06 -13.25
N GLU A 134 4.76 -2.27 -14.48
CA GLU A 134 5.91 -3.08 -14.84
C GLU A 134 6.48 -2.63 -16.19
N ASN A 135 7.79 -2.42 -16.26
CA ASN A 135 8.49 -2.05 -17.51
C ASN A 135 7.84 -0.85 -18.23
N GLY A 136 7.39 0.15 -17.48
CA GLY A 136 6.72 1.33 -18.02
C GLY A 136 5.26 1.15 -18.36
N ASN A 137 4.70 -0.05 -18.29
CA ASN A 137 3.29 -0.37 -18.53
C ASN A 137 2.48 -0.21 -17.24
N LEU A 138 1.23 0.25 -17.34
CA LEU A 138 0.29 0.36 -16.23
C LEU A 138 -0.93 -0.52 -16.48
N TRP A 139 -1.14 -1.49 -15.60
CA TRP A 139 -2.33 -2.32 -15.56
C TRP A 139 -3.28 -1.80 -14.50
N VAL A 140 -4.57 -1.66 -14.83
CA VAL A 140 -5.60 -1.11 -13.93
C VAL A 140 -6.83 -1.99 -13.90
N TRP A 141 -7.52 -2.06 -12.75
CA TRP A 141 -8.78 -2.78 -12.58
C TRP A 141 -9.53 -2.30 -11.34
N GLY A 142 -10.78 -2.76 -11.19
CA GLY A 142 -11.68 -2.37 -10.12
C GLY A 142 -12.75 -1.40 -10.60
N LYS A 143 -13.24 -0.58 -9.68
CA LYS A 143 -14.33 0.37 -9.92
C LYS A 143 -13.93 1.48 -10.87
N GLY A 144 -14.73 1.69 -11.92
CA GLY A 144 -14.48 2.68 -12.97
C GLY A 144 -15.11 4.05 -12.74
N ASP A 145 -16.07 4.17 -11.80
CA ASP A 145 -16.81 5.41 -11.54
C ASP A 145 -15.90 6.64 -11.48
N GLY A 146 -16.33 7.74 -12.13
CA GLY A 146 -15.58 8.99 -12.19
C GLY A 146 -14.31 8.93 -13.04
N GLY A 147 -14.10 7.85 -13.82
CA GLY A 147 -12.97 7.68 -14.72
C GLY A 147 -11.65 7.28 -14.03
N ARG A 148 -11.69 6.80 -12.76
CA ARG A 148 -10.48 6.52 -11.98
C ARG A 148 -9.53 5.47 -12.55
N LEU A 149 -10.00 4.64 -13.51
CA LEU A 149 -9.16 3.68 -14.22
C LEU A 149 -8.37 4.30 -15.39
N GLY A 150 -8.79 5.48 -15.89
CA GLY A 150 -8.10 6.19 -16.96
C GLY A 150 -8.22 5.53 -18.34
N LEU A 151 -9.26 4.72 -18.56
CA LEU A 151 -9.47 3.95 -19.79
C LEU A 151 -10.38 4.65 -20.82
N GLY A 152 -10.72 5.93 -20.62
CA GLY A 152 -11.62 6.69 -21.48
C GLY A 152 -13.10 6.56 -21.13
N GLY A 153 -13.46 5.74 -20.13
CA GLY A 153 -14.83 5.48 -19.67
C GLY A 153 -14.94 5.38 -18.15
N GLU A 154 -16.14 5.04 -17.70
CA GLU A 154 -16.48 4.84 -16.26
C GLU A 154 -16.85 3.39 -15.94
N ASP A 155 -16.64 2.46 -16.87
CA ASP A 155 -16.92 1.05 -16.67
C ASP A 155 -15.93 0.42 -15.67
N SER A 156 -16.45 -0.45 -14.81
CA SER A 156 -15.63 -1.23 -13.89
C SER A 156 -14.95 -2.38 -14.62
N MET A 157 -13.69 -2.66 -14.29
CA MET A 157 -12.90 -3.75 -14.85
C MET A 157 -12.68 -4.84 -13.82
N TYR A 158 -13.17 -6.03 -14.11
CA TYR A 158 -13.06 -7.20 -13.21
C TYR A 158 -11.78 -8.00 -13.41
N SER A 159 -11.02 -7.71 -14.46
CA SER A 159 -9.68 -8.25 -14.74
C SER A 159 -8.71 -7.11 -15.01
N PRO A 160 -7.40 -7.32 -14.78
CA PRO A 160 -6.38 -6.35 -15.13
C PRO A 160 -6.44 -5.97 -16.62
N VAL A 161 -6.47 -4.68 -16.91
CA VAL A 161 -6.47 -4.11 -18.27
C VAL A 161 -5.25 -3.21 -18.41
N LEU A 162 -4.45 -3.42 -19.44
CA LEU A 162 -3.36 -2.52 -19.80
C LEU A 162 -3.95 -1.15 -20.18
N ASN A 163 -3.51 -0.09 -19.52
CA ASN A 163 -3.94 1.26 -19.87
C ASN A 163 -3.18 1.75 -21.11
N PRO A 164 -3.88 1.97 -22.25
CA PRO A 164 -3.22 2.37 -23.50
C PRO A 164 -2.89 3.86 -23.56
N ASN A 165 -3.37 4.64 -22.59
CA ASN A 165 -3.33 6.11 -22.61
C ASN A 165 -2.12 6.68 -21.86
N ILE A 166 -1.26 5.82 -21.29
CA ILE A 166 -0.03 6.22 -20.60
C ILE A 166 1.05 5.15 -20.79
N ALA A 167 2.28 5.59 -20.93
CA ALA A 167 3.46 4.72 -21.03
C ALA A 167 4.62 5.29 -20.22
N GLY A 168 5.66 4.48 -19.98
CA GLY A 168 6.83 4.89 -19.21
C GLY A 168 6.52 5.12 -17.74
N VAL A 169 5.51 4.44 -17.18
CA VAL A 169 5.11 4.60 -15.77
C VAL A 169 6.19 4.01 -14.86
N LYS A 170 6.71 4.87 -14.01
CA LYS A 170 7.70 4.52 -12.97
C LYS A 170 7.06 4.32 -11.60
N MET A 171 6.00 5.06 -11.30
CA MET A 171 5.29 4.99 -10.03
C MET A 171 3.82 5.37 -10.25
N ALA A 172 2.91 4.70 -9.55
CA ALA A 172 1.51 5.05 -9.50
C ALA A 172 1.00 5.15 -8.06
N ALA A 173 0.03 6.04 -7.83
CA ALA A 173 -0.65 6.23 -6.55
C ALA A 173 -2.15 6.29 -6.79
N LEU A 174 -2.91 5.53 -6.00
CA LEU A 174 -4.35 5.42 -6.12
C LEU A 174 -5.03 5.99 -4.89
N GLY A 175 -5.85 7.00 -5.08
CA GLY A 175 -6.60 7.68 -4.02
C GLY A 175 -8.00 7.11 -3.83
N GLY A 176 -8.90 7.94 -3.27
CA GLY A 176 -10.30 7.58 -3.09
C GLY A 176 -11.06 7.47 -4.41
N LEU A 177 -10.98 8.50 -5.22
CA LEU A 177 -11.75 8.67 -6.45
C LEU A 177 -10.89 9.05 -7.67
N HIS A 178 -9.59 9.16 -7.51
CA HIS A 178 -8.64 9.58 -8.54
C HIS A 178 -7.38 8.72 -8.49
N SER A 179 -6.60 8.83 -9.54
CA SER A 179 -5.32 8.16 -9.72
C SER A 179 -4.26 9.14 -10.18
N ALA A 180 -3.02 8.84 -9.86
CA ALA A 180 -1.87 9.63 -10.28
C ALA A 180 -0.70 8.71 -10.64
N ALA A 181 0.17 9.15 -11.55
CA ALA A 181 1.39 8.44 -11.92
C ALA A 181 2.55 9.40 -12.19
N ILE A 182 3.75 8.91 -11.99
CA ILE A 182 4.99 9.54 -12.44
C ILE A 182 5.59 8.67 -13.54
N THR A 183 6.00 9.29 -14.62
CA THR A 183 6.72 8.65 -15.72
C THR A 183 8.24 8.70 -15.54
N GLU A 184 8.99 7.94 -16.33
CA GLU A 184 10.46 7.84 -16.23
C GLU A 184 11.17 9.19 -16.37
N ASP A 185 10.59 10.12 -17.13
CA ASP A 185 11.09 11.49 -17.29
C ASP A 185 10.77 12.42 -16.10
N GLY A 186 10.00 11.93 -15.12
CA GLY A 186 9.57 12.68 -13.94
C GLY A 186 8.31 13.51 -14.14
N SER A 187 7.59 13.34 -15.25
CA SER A 187 6.29 13.99 -15.50
C SER A 187 5.19 13.35 -14.64
N VAL A 188 4.26 14.18 -14.16
CA VAL A 188 3.09 13.74 -13.38
C VAL A 188 1.86 13.69 -14.26
N TYR A 189 1.12 12.61 -14.19
CA TYR A 189 -0.18 12.42 -14.82
C TYR A 189 -1.24 12.14 -13.76
N THR A 190 -2.44 12.71 -13.93
CA THR A 190 -3.58 12.48 -13.04
C THR A 190 -4.85 12.24 -13.83
N TRP A 191 -5.78 11.46 -13.26
CA TRP A 191 -7.08 11.17 -13.88
C TRP A 191 -8.09 10.72 -12.81
N GLY A 192 -9.36 10.67 -13.22
CA GLY A 192 -10.45 10.30 -12.35
C GLY A 192 -11.31 11.49 -11.94
N PHE A 193 -11.86 11.45 -10.74
CA PHE A 193 -12.71 12.50 -10.22
C PHE A 193 -11.90 13.75 -9.84
N GLY A 194 -12.18 14.87 -10.53
CA GLY A 194 -11.50 16.14 -10.36
C GLY A 194 -12.12 17.07 -9.33
N GLY A 195 -13.29 16.73 -8.77
CA GLY A 195 -13.92 17.52 -7.73
C GLY A 195 -12.95 17.83 -6.59
N PHE A 196 -13.01 18.98 -6.03
CA PHE A 196 -12.05 19.52 -5.06
C PHE A 196 -10.64 19.82 -5.60
N GLY A 197 -10.42 19.73 -6.91
CA GLY A 197 -9.12 20.03 -7.53
C GLY A 197 -8.06 18.93 -7.36
N ALA A 198 -8.45 17.70 -6.98
CA ALA A 198 -7.51 16.61 -6.66
C ALA A 198 -6.60 16.19 -7.83
N LEU A 199 -6.95 16.56 -9.07
CA LEU A 199 -6.15 16.26 -10.26
C LEU A 199 -5.02 17.29 -10.52
N GLY A 200 -5.10 18.50 -9.96
CA GLY A 200 -4.06 19.51 -10.15
C GLY A 200 -4.01 20.14 -11.54
N LEU A 201 -5.08 20.00 -12.35
CA LEU A 201 -5.16 20.41 -13.75
C LEU A 201 -5.73 21.83 -13.94
N GLY A 202 -5.90 22.60 -12.87
CA GLY A 202 -6.48 23.95 -12.90
C GLY A 202 -8.01 23.97 -12.97
N THR A 203 -8.68 22.82 -12.89
CA THR A 203 -10.14 22.66 -12.96
C THR A 203 -10.64 21.70 -11.89
N PHE A 204 -11.97 21.67 -11.67
CA PHE A 204 -12.66 20.71 -10.82
C PHE A 204 -13.36 19.60 -11.60
N GLU A 205 -13.10 19.52 -12.89
CA GLU A 205 -13.72 18.55 -13.79
C GLU A 205 -13.08 17.15 -13.61
N ARG A 206 -13.87 16.11 -13.90
CA ARG A 206 -13.36 14.75 -14.00
C ARG A 206 -12.61 14.56 -15.33
N VAL A 207 -11.61 13.69 -15.31
CA VAL A 207 -10.80 13.35 -16.48
C VAL A 207 -10.76 11.83 -16.63
N LEU A 208 -11.19 11.33 -17.78
CA LEU A 208 -11.37 9.89 -18.03
C LEU A 208 -10.10 9.17 -18.50
N GLU A 209 -9.07 9.92 -18.87
CA GLU A 209 -7.78 9.43 -19.35
C GLU A 209 -6.64 10.14 -18.61
N PRO A 210 -5.46 9.51 -18.46
CA PRO A 210 -4.30 10.17 -17.87
C PRO A 210 -3.97 11.50 -18.55
N LYS A 211 -3.95 12.59 -17.78
CA LYS A 211 -3.62 13.93 -18.28
C LYS A 211 -2.44 14.51 -17.50
N GLN A 212 -1.47 15.07 -18.20
CA GLN A 212 -0.27 15.66 -17.62
C GLN A 212 -0.58 16.90 -16.78
N VAL A 213 0.03 16.99 -15.61
CA VAL A 213 -0.03 18.17 -14.75
C VAL A 213 1.06 19.15 -15.20
N GLU A 214 0.75 19.96 -16.20
CA GLU A 214 1.71 20.81 -16.91
C GLU A 214 2.46 21.78 -15.99
N LEU A 215 1.80 22.32 -14.95
CA LEU A 215 2.43 23.26 -14.00
C LEU A 215 3.68 22.70 -13.31
N LEU A 216 3.73 21.39 -13.06
CA LEU A 216 4.91 20.76 -12.48
C LEU A 216 6.05 20.61 -13.50
N SER A 217 5.72 20.56 -14.80
CA SER A 217 6.70 20.45 -15.89
C SER A 217 7.29 21.80 -16.28
N LEU A 218 6.56 22.92 -16.10
CA LEU A 218 7.03 24.27 -16.44
C LEU A 218 8.28 24.70 -15.66
N ASP A 219 8.39 24.27 -14.43
CA ASP A 219 9.55 24.56 -13.57
C ASP A 219 10.74 23.62 -13.83
N MET A 220 10.67 22.78 -14.87
CA MET A 220 11.67 21.75 -15.21
C MET A 220 12.02 20.83 -14.04
N GLN A 221 11.14 20.72 -13.06
CA GLN A 221 11.34 19.87 -11.89
C GLN A 221 10.83 18.44 -12.18
N LYS A 222 11.73 17.49 -12.02
CA LYS A 222 11.33 16.08 -12.09
C LYS A 222 10.72 15.68 -10.76
N MET A 223 9.53 15.08 -10.81
CA MET A 223 8.92 14.48 -9.64
C MET A 223 9.50 13.08 -9.42
N VAL A 224 9.76 12.75 -8.17
CA VAL A 224 10.36 11.46 -7.77
C VAL A 224 9.44 10.64 -6.89
N HIS A 225 8.44 11.26 -6.27
CA HIS A 225 7.44 10.58 -5.45
C HIS A 225 6.08 11.24 -5.55
N ILE A 226 5.02 10.43 -5.52
CA ILE A 226 3.62 10.88 -5.54
C ILE A 226 2.77 10.03 -4.59
N ALA A 227 1.81 10.66 -3.93
CA ALA A 227 0.81 10.00 -3.10
C ALA A 227 -0.58 10.60 -3.34
N ALA A 228 -1.59 9.74 -3.33
CA ALA A 228 -2.98 10.13 -3.48
C ALA A 228 -3.77 9.71 -2.23
N GLY A 229 -4.43 10.66 -1.59
CA GLY A 229 -5.26 10.45 -0.42
C GLY A 229 -6.75 10.31 -0.76
N GLY A 230 -7.61 10.55 0.22
CA GLY A 230 -9.06 10.50 0.00
C GLY A 230 -9.56 11.47 -1.09
N ALA A 231 -9.06 12.71 -1.08
CA ALA A 231 -9.43 13.77 -2.02
C ALA A 231 -8.32 14.81 -2.22
N HIS A 232 -7.07 14.48 -1.96
CA HIS A 232 -5.90 15.34 -2.17
C HIS A 232 -4.75 14.52 -2.72
N THR A 233 -3.80 15.22 -3.32
CA THR A 233 -2.59 14.63 -3.90
C THR A 233 -1.37 15.41 -3.40
N ALA A 234 -0.27 14.71 -3.22
CA ALA A 234 1.01 15.30 -2.86
C ALA A 234 2.13 14.68 -3.69
N ALA A 235 3.12 15.49 -4.07
CA ALA A 235 4.29 15.04 -4.82
C ALA A 235 5.58 15.65 -4.26
N VAL A 236 6.69 14.95 -4.48
CA VAL A 236 8.02 15.40 -4.10
C VAL A 236 8.87 15.49 -5.36
N SER A 237 9.56 16.62 -5.52
CA SER A 237 10.52 16.81 -6.62
C SER A 237 11.89 16.22 -6.30
N GLU A 238 12.72 16.08 -7.32
CA GLU A 238 14.12 15.66 -7.20
C GLU A 238 14.94 16.55 -6.24
N SER A 239 14.58 17.84 -6.14
CA SER A 239 15.19 18.78 -5.17
C SER A 239 14.70 18.62 -3.73
N GLY A 240 13.72 17.74 -3.48
CA GLY A 240 13.10 17.54 -2.17
C GLY A 240 11.95 18.50 -1.84
N ASP A 241 11.50 19.28 -2.81
CA ASP A 241 10.37 20.19 -2.64
C ASP A 241 9.05 19.41 -2.63
N VAL A 242 8.12 19.77 -1.73
CA VAL A 242 6.80 19.16 -1.63
C VAL A 242 5.76 20.04 -2.27
N PHE A 243 4.94 19.47 -3.11
CA PHE A 243 3.77 20.08 -3.74
C PHE A 243 2.50 19.36 -3.29
N THR A 244 1.45 20.10 -2.97
CA THR A 244 0.16 19.55 -2.58
C THR A 244 -0.98 20.27 -3.28
N TRP A 245 -2.08 19.54 -3.54
CA TRP A 245 -3.28 20.08 -4.16
C TRP A 245 -4.50 19.19 -3.86
N GLY A 246 -5.69 19.67 -4.15
CA GLY A 246 -6.94 19.01 -3.87
C GLY A 246 -7.71 19.63 -2.72
N ARG A 247 -8.47 18.83 -2.00
CA ARG A 247 -9.34 19.27 -0.91
C ARG A 247 -8.56 19.53 0.37
N ASP A 248 -8.75 20.70 0.97
CA ASP A 248 -8.26 20.98 2.33
C ASP A 248 -9.34 20.76 3.40
N ALA A 249 -10.57 21.19 3.15
CA ALA A 249 -11.73 21.08 4.03
C ALA A 249 -11.52 21.69 5.43
N GLY A 250 -10.61 22.68 5.54
CA GLY A 250 -10.33 23.37 6.80
C GLY A 250 -9.52 22.56 7.82
N GLU A 251 -9.09 21.34 7.46
CA GLU A 251 -8.28 20.49 8.35
C GLU A 251 -6.78 20.68 8.17
N GLY A 252 -6.40 21.37 7.09
CA GLY A 252 -5.00 21.71 6.79
C GLY A 252 -4.18 20.58 6.19
N ARG A 253 -4.82 19.58 5.54
CA ARG A 253 -4.13 18.41 4.95
C ARG A 253 -3.20 18.77 3.80
N LEU A 254 -3.40 19.93 3.17
CA LEU A 254 -2.54 20.43 2.11
C LEU A 254 -1.27 21.11 2.63
N GLY A 255 -1.22 21.53 3.90
CA GLY A 255 -0.06 22.20 4.49
C GLY A 255 0.04 23.69 4.14
N HIS A 256 -1.00 24.28 3.55
CA HIS A 256 -1.06 25.70 3.21
C HIS A 256 -1.67 26.53 4.33
N VAL A 257 -1.34 27.82 4.34
CA VAL A 257 -2.06 28.78 5.19
C VAL A 257 -3.53 28.77 4.76
N PRO A 258 -4.48 28.60 5.69
CA PRO A 258 -5.90 28.65 5.37
C PRO A 258 -6.26 29.93 4.63
N SER A 259 -6.95 29.82 3.50
CA SER A 259 -7.43 30.93 2.70
C SER A 259 -8.85 30.67 2.23
N PRO A 260 -9.75 31.69 2.23
CA PRO A 260 -11.07 31.55 1.62
C PRO A 260 -11.06 31.09 0.16
N GLU A 261 -9.99 31.39 -0.57
CA GLU A 261 -9.80 30.96 -1.96
C GLU A 261 -9.72 29.43 -2.11
N TYR A 262 -9.47 28.71 -1.01
CA TYR A 262 -9.32 27.25 -0.99
C TYR A 262 -10.55 26.50 -0.43
N GLU A 263 -11.67 27.17 -0.22
CA GLU A 263 -12.90 26.54 0.33
C GLU A 263 -13.39 25.36 -0.54
N GLU A 264 -13.38 25.52 -1.87
CA GLU A 264 -13.76 24.46 -2.80
C GLU A 264 -12.63 23.45 -3.04
N GLY A 265 -11.38 23.82 -2.77
CA GLY A 265 -10.17 23.04 -2.99
C GLY A 265 -9.12 23.84 -3.76
N VAL A 266 -7.94 23.24 -3.91
CA VAL A 266 -6.79 23.82 -4.63
C VAL A 266 -6.60 23.04 -5.92
N PRO A 267 -7.03 23.57 -7.07
CA PRO A 267 -7.03 22.82 -8.34
C PRO A 267 -5.66 22.76 -9.04
N THR A 268 -4.64 23.36 -8.47
CA THR A 268 -3.27 23.39 -9.02
C THR A 268 -2.25 22.97 -7.96
N PRO A 269 -1.14 22.33 -8.35
CA PRO A 269 -0.05 22.06 -7.42
C PRO A 269 0.51 23.34 -6.80
N VAL A 270 0.64 23.36 -5.46
CA VAL A 270 1.24 24.47 -4.73
C VAL A 270 2.39 23.96 -3.88
N LYS A 271 3.55 24.60 -4.05
CA LYS A 271 4.77 24.28 -3.29
C LYS A 271 4.64 24.68 -1.82
N LEU A 272 4.99 23.79 -0.92
CA LEU A 272 5.02 24.05 0.52
C LEU A 272 6.28 24.86 0.91
N LYS A 273 6.10 26.14 1.20
CA LYS A 273 7.18 27.05 1.64
C LYS A 273 7.53 26.87 3.12
N THR A 274 6.72 26.12 3.88
CA THR A 274 6.89 25.92 5.32
C THR A 274 7.82 24.75 5.66
N ILE A 275 8.17 23.94 4.68
CA ILE A 275 9.13 22.85 4.79
C ILE A 275 10.46 23.38 4.26
N THR A 276 11.49 23.34 5.10
CA THR A 276 12.85 23.81 4.77
C THR A 276 13.83 22.67 4.51
N GLU A 277 13.48 21.47 5.01
CA GLU A 277 14.27 20.26 4.83
C GLU A 277 13.89 19.55 3.53
N PRO A 278 14.85 18.98 2.77
CA PRO A 278 14.54 18.21 1.58
C PRO A 278 13.81 16.93 1.93
N MET A 279 12.66 16.72 1.33
CA MET A 279 11.85 15.52 1.51
C MET A 279 12.21 14.44 0.48
N GLY A 280 12.24 13.18 0.92
CA GLY A 280 12.44 12.01 0.05
C GLY A 280 11.12 11.34 -0.32
N ALA A 281 10.10 11.45 0.53
CA ALA A 281 8.82 10.79 0.33
C ALA A 281 7.67 11.58 0.94
N VAL A 282 6.46 11.39 0.40
CA VAL A 282 5.21 11.91 0.92
C VAL A 282 4.15 10.81 0.92
N ASN A 283 3.29 10.77 1.92
CA ASN A 283 2.18 9.83 2.01
C ASN A 283 0.91 10.55 2.45
N CYS A 284 -0.20 10.23 1.80
CA CYS A 284 -1.51 10.82 2.04
C CYS A 284 -2.41 9.83 2.75
N GLY A 285 -2.94 10.22 3.91
CA GLY A 285 -4.03 9.51 4.57
C GLY A 285 -5.41 10.00 4.11
N GLY A 286 -6.46 9.67 4.84
CA GLY A 286 -7.80 10.16 4.54
C GLY A 286 -7.90 11.68 4.64
N PHE A 287 -7.34 12.25 5.72
CA PHE A 287 -7.47 13.66 6.08
C PHE A 287 -6.16 14.31 6.53
N PHE A 288 -5.05 13.65 6.36
CA PHE A 288 -3.73 14.12 6.81
C PHE A 288 -2.65 13.72 5.80
N THR A 289 -1.48 14.31 5.96
CA THR A 289 -0.32 14.04 5.11
C THR A 289 0.91 13.85 5.99
N MET A 290 1.76 12.92 5.60
CA MET A 290 3.06 12.64 6.19
C MET A 290 4.15 12.80 5.15
N ALA A 291 5.32 13.25 5.56
CA ALA A 291 6.52 13.28 4.72
C ALA A 291 7.74 12.79 5.48
N LEU A 292 8.63 12.10 4.78
CA LEU A 292 9.95 11.72 5.29
C LEU A 292 11.02 12.57 4.62
N THR A 293 11.95 13.10 5.41
CA THR A 293 13.17 13.69 4.88
C THR A 293 14.07 12.60 4.29
N LEU A 294 15.06 13.01 3.52
CA LEU A 294 16.11 12.11 3.01
C LEU A 294 16.89 11.43 4.14
N GLU A 295 16.91 12.01 5.33
CA GLU A 295 17.56 11.49 6.54
C GLU A 295 16.60 10.68 7.43
N GLY A 296 15.41 10.34 6.93
CA GLY A 296 14.44 9.50 7.66
C GLY A 296 13.70 10.18 8.80
N GLN A 297 13.67 11.53 8.85
CA GLN A 297 12.87 12.27 9.84
C GLN A 297 11.43 12.40 9.36
N LEU A 298 10.47 12.19 10.26
CA LEU A 298 9.04 12.23 9.95
C LEU A 298 8.43 13.60 10.24
N TRP A 299 7.71 14.13 9.25
CA TRP A 299 6.89 15.32 9.34
C TRP A 299 5.42 14.97 9.13
N SER A 300 4.51 15.71 9.79
CA SER A 300 3.07 15.46 9.69
C SER A 300 2.26 16.76 9.66
N TRP A 301 1.08 16.76 9.00
CA TRP A 301 0.12 17.87 9.01
C TRP A 301 -1.27 17.38 8.56
N GLY A 302 -2.31 18.18 8.83
CA GLY A 302 -3.68 17.89 8.49
C GLY A 302 -4.57 17.56 9.67
N GLY A 303 -5.61 16.75 9.43
CA GLY A 303 -6.56 16.27 10.41
C GLY A 303 -5.90 15.43 11.50
N ASN A 304 -6.36 15.57 12.75
CA ASN A 304 -5.76 14.91 13.92
C ASN A 304 -6.79 14.49 14.98
N SER A 305 -8.03 14.33 14.60
CA SER A 305 -9.12 13.98 15.55
C SER A 305 -8.91 12.64 16.26
N ASN A 306 -8.11 11.74 15.66
CA ASN A 306 -7.79 10.41 16.19
C ASN A 306 -6.30 10.22 16.49
N TYR A 307 -5.54 11.31 16.67
CA TYR A 307 -4.08 11.29 16.88
C TYR A 307 -3.27 10.87 15.64
N GLU A 308 -3.81 11.05 14.43
CA GLU A 308 -3.18 10.67 13.16
C GLU A 308 -1.78 11.25 13.01
N LEU A 309 -1.55 12.48 13.51
CA LEU A 309 -0.27 13.18 13.38
C LEU A 309 0.84 12.69 14.32
N GLY A 310 0.51 11.83 15.31
CA GLY A 310 1.49 11.24 16.23
C GLY A 310 2.17 12.21 17.20
N ARG A 311 1.57 13.38 17.46
CA ARG A 311 2.15 14.46 18.26
C ARG A 311 1.71 14.47 19.73
N GLY A 312 0.90 13.51 20.15
CA GLY A 312 0.39 13.40 21.52
C GLY A 312 -0.90 14.17 21.80
N ASP A 313 -1.38 14.99 20.86
CA ASP A 313 -2.64 15.75 20.94
C ASP A 313 -3.60 15.40 19.79
N GLN A 314 -4.81 15.97 19.80
CA GLN A 314 -5.85 15.82 18.79
C GLN A 314 -6.11 17.12 18.00
N ARG A 315 -5.15 18.03 17.97
CA ARG A 315 -5.29 19.29 17.25
C ARG A 315 -4.87 19.14 15.80
N SER A 316 -5.79 19.38 14.88
CA SER A 316 -5.47 19.51 13.46
C SER A 316 -4.49 20.65 13.23
N SER A 317 -3.60 20.51 12.28
CA SER A 317 -2.56 21.50 12.01
C SER A 317 -2.29 21.59 10.51
N TRP A 318 -2.56 22.75 9.93
CA TRP A 318 -2.18 23.01 8.54
C TRP A 318 -0.64 23.10 8.38
N LYS A 319 0.08 23.50 9.44
CA LYS A 319 1.53 23.68 9.35
C LYS A 319 2.27 22.34 9.48
N PRO A 320 3.05 21.92 8.46
CA PRO A 320 3.96 20.80 8.58
C PRO A 320 4.93 20.98 9.76
N ARG A 321 5.13 19.92 10.55
CA ARG A 321 6.06 19.88 11.68
C ARG A 321 6.65 18.50 11.87
N PRO A 322 7.88 18.38 12.39
CA PRO A 322 8.44 17.11 12.82
C PRO A 322 7.55 16.40 13.85
N VAL A 323 7.58 15.06 13.87
CA VAL A 323 6.91 14.23 14.88
C VAL A 323 7.89 13.98 16.03
N PRO A 324 7.70 14.58 17.22
CA PRO A 324 8.73 14.60 18.27
C PRO A 324 9.11 13.22 18.80
N ALA A 325 8.17 12.30 18.85
CA ALA A 325 8.38 10.96 19.43
C ALA A 325 9.38 10.10 18.63
N VAL A 326 9.61 10.43 17.36
CA VAL A 326 10.53 9.70 16.46
C VAL A 326 11.65 10.58 15.91
N GLU A 327 11.90 11.75 16.50
CA GLU A 327 12.93 12.69 16.04
C GLU A 327 14.35 12.08 15.99
N LYS A 328 14.63 11.12 16.87
CA LYS A 328 15.92 10.42 16.94
C LYS A 328 15.89 9.03 16.26
N THR A 329 14.79 8.66 15.63
CA THR A 329 14.60 7.37 14.98
C THR A 329 14.70 7.55 13.49
N HIS A 330 15.62 6.84 12.85
CA HIS A 330 15.69 6.79 11.39
C HIS A 330 14.58 5.91 10.86
N LEU A 331 13.63 6.51 10.12
CA LEU A 331 12.53 5.80 9.49
C LEU A 331 12.82 5.57 8.01
N LEU A 332 12.58 4.34 7.55
CA LEU A 332 12.74 3.96 6.15
C LEU A 332 11.46 4.15 5.35
N GLN A 333 10.30 3.95 5.99
CA GLN A 333 9.00 4.00 5.33
C GLN A 333 7.93 4.54 6.27
N VAL A 334 6.96 5.24 5.72
CA VAL A 334 5.68 5.55 6.38
C VAL A 334 4.54 5.14 5.47
N ALA A 335 3.47 4.59 6.04
CA ALA A 335 2.23 4.25 5.34
C ALA A 335 1.06 4.88 6.09
N CYS A 336 0.18 5.56 5.36
CA CYS A 336 -0.99 6.23 5.90
C CYS A 336 -2.27 5.47 5.54
N GLY A 337 -3.08 5.14 6.54
CA GLY A 337 -4.42 4.60 6.36
C GLY A 337 -5.48 5.71 6.37
N GLY A 338 -6.75 5.32 6.57
CA GLY A 338 -7.83 6.31 6.67
C GLY A 338 -7.62 7.27 7.84
N PHE A 339 -7.30 6.72 9.03
CA PHE A 339 -7.17 7.45 10.30
C PHE A 339 -6.03 6.92 11.18
N HIS A 340 -5.06 6.20 10.63
CA HIS A 340 -3.92 5.67 11.36
C HIS A 340 -2.69 5.68 10.49
N THR A 341 -1.55 5.53 11.11
CA THR A 341 -0.25 5.52 10.43
C THR A 341 0.58 4.35 10.92
N ALA A 342 1.36 3.76 10.03
CA ALA A 342 2.42 2.81 10.32
C ALA A 342 3.75 3.33 9.80
N ALA A 343 4.82 3.14 10.56
CA ALA A 343 6.17 3.48 10.14
C ALA A 343 7.12 2.31 10.36
N LEU A 344 8.09 2.19 9.46
CA LEU A 344 9.16 1.20 9.51
C LEU A 344 10.47 1.88 9.89
N THR A 345 11.13 1.38 10.92
CA THR A 345 12.44 1.86 11.36
C THR A 345 13.57 1.15 10.60
N GLU A 346 14.76 1.71 10.63
CA GLU A 346 15.97 1.15 9.99
C GLU A 346 16.34 -0.24 10.54
N ASP A 347 16.05 -0.52 11.82
CA ASP A 347 16.27 -1.82 12.45
C ASP A 347 15.12 -2.81 12.26
N GLY A 348 14.18 -2.52 11.34
CA GLY A 348 13.10 -3.43 10.95
C GLY A 348 11.94 -3.50 11.95
N LYS A 349 11.78 -2.51 12.85
CA LYS A 349 10.65 -2.42 13.78
C LYS A 349 9.49 -1.67 13.16
N VAL A 350 8.27 -2.02 13.57
CA VAL A 350 7.03 -1.36 13.15
C VAL A 350 6.47 -0.52 14.29
N LEU A 351 6.25 0.75 14.00
CA LEU A 351 5.56 1.69 14.90
C LEU A 351 4.20 2.02 14.29
N THR A 352 3.14 2.03 15.13
CA THR A 352 1.79 2.42 14.69
C THR A 352 1.17 3.44 15.65
N TRP A 353 0.31 4.32 15.12
CA TRP A 353 -0.43 5.30 15.92
C TRP A 353 -1.68 5.80 15.19
N GLY A 354 -2.48 6.60 15.88
CA GLY A 354 -3.74 7.09 15.38
C GLY A 354 -4.92 6.29 15.89
N HIS A 355 -5.96 6.13 15.09
CA HIS A 355 -7.19 5.42 15.43
C HIS A 355 -6.97 3.92 15.63
N GLY A 356 -7.44 3.38 16.78
CA GLY A 356 -7.23 1.97 17.16
C GLY A 356 -8.49 1.10 17.24
N ARG A 357 -9.70 1.67 17.09
CA ARG A 357 -10.99 0.99 17.41
C ARG A 357 -11.31 -0.24 16.56
N HIS A 358 -10.54 -0.50 15.52
CA HIS A 358 -10.65 -1.71 14.69
C HIS A 358 -9.43 -2.62 14.81
N GLY A 359 -8.59 -2.45 15.85
CA GLY A 359 -7.38 -3.24 16.05
C GLY A 359 -6.25 -2.93 15.06
N GLN A 360 -6.42 -1.93 14.17
CA GLN A 360 -5.47 -1.62 13.10
C GLN A 360 -4.07 -1.19 13.57
N LEU A 361 -3.90 -0.91 14.87
CA LEU A 361 -2.61 -0.59 15.46
C LEU A 361 -1.77 -1.83 15.83
N GLY A 362 -2.41 -3.00 16.02
CA GLY A 362 -1.69 -4.23 16.31
C GLY A 362 -1.13 -4.35 17.74
N HIS A 363 -1.65 -3.56 18.70
CA HIS A 363 -1.15 -3.50 20.08
C HIS A 363 -1.82 -4.51 21.03
N GLY A 364 -2.79 -5.30 20.52
CA GLY A 364 -3.55 -6.28 21.31
C GLY A 364 -4.79 -5.69 21.99
N ASP A 365 -5.15 -4.43 21.67
CA ASP A 365 -6.33 -3.76 22.18
C ASP A 365 -7.02 -2.89 21.09
N LEU A 366 -8.09 -2.17 21.46
CA LEU A 366 -8.85 -1.27 20.59
C LEU A 366 -8.61 0.23 20.93
N ASN A 367 -7.55 0.53 21.67
CA ASN A 367 -7.23 1.90 22.05
C ASN A 367 -6.54 2.63 20.89
N SER A 368 -6.79 3.94 20.81
CA SER A 368 -6.02 4.81 19.91
C SER A 368 -4.68 5.16 20.54
N ALA A 369 -3.62 5.19 19.74
CA ALA A 369 -2.29 5.56 20.18
C ALA A 369 -2.00 7.03 19.83
N LYS A 370 -1.60 7.82 20.83
CA LYS A 370 -1.37 9.26 20.70
C LYS A 370 -0.05 9.61 20.00
N VAL A 371 0.90 8.68 20.07
CA VAL A 371 2.26 8.82 19.54
C VAL A 371 2.69 7.50 18.90
N PRO A 372 3.67 7.52 17.99
CA PRO A 372 4.28 6.30 17.45
C PRO A 372 4.60 5.29 18.55
N THR A 373 4.02 4.09 18.48
CA THR A 373 4.11 3.04 19.50
C THR A 373 4.50 1.72 18.84
N LEU A 374 5.44 0.99 19.44
CA LEU A 374 5.98 -0.26 18.90
C LEU A 374 4.89 -1.36 18.84
N VAL A 375 4.83 -2.06 17.71
CA VAL A 375 4.03 -3.28 17.55
C VAL A 375 4.85 -4.46 18.11
N THR A 376 4.71 -4.71 19.42
CA THR A 376 5.53 -5.70 20.15
C THR A 376 5.40 -7.13 19.62
N ALA A 377 4.24 -7.47 19.01
CA ALA A 377 4.03 -8.77 18.40
C ALA A 377 4.96 -9.05 17.20
N LEU A 378 5.51 -8.00 16.57
CA LEU A 378 6.49 -8.10 15.48
C LEU A 378 7.93 -7.83 15.92
N GLU A 379 8.20 -7.66 17.21
CA GLU A 379 9.53 -7.28 17.72
C GLU A 379 10.66 -8.25 17.32
N HIS A 380 10.35 -9.54 17.20
CA HIS A 380 11.30 -10.57 16.80
C HIS A 380 11.37 -10.81 15.28
N HIS A 381 10.65 -10.04 14.50
CA HIS A 381 10.66 -10.08 13.04
C HIS A 381 11.38 -8.86 12.50
N HIS A 382 12.27 -9.05 11.51
CA HIS A 382 12.81 -7.96 10.73
C HIS A 382 11.82 -7.64 9.62
N VAL A 383 11.03 -6.58 9.81
CA VAL A 383 10.05 -6.11 8.80
C VAL A 383 10.77 -5.27 7.76
N VAL A 384 10.40 -5.45 6.49
CA VAL A 384 11.00 -4.75 5.35
C VAL A 384 9.99 -3.94 4.54
N PHE A 385 8.68 -4.11 4.81
CA PHE A 385 7.63 -3.37 4.15
C PHE A 385 6.39 -3.25 5.04
N VAL A 386 5.75 -2.07 5.04
CA VAL A 386 4.47 -1.82 5.70
C VAL A 386 3.49 -1.14 4.76
N ALA A 387 2.20 -1.47 4.88
CA ALA A 387 1.12 -0.83 4.15
C ALA A 387 -0.12 -0.67 5.04
N CYS A 388 -0.88 0.40 4.82
CA CYS A 388 -2.11 0.68 5.54
C CYS A 388 -3.30 0.76 4.57
N GLY A 389 -4.37 0.02 4.88
CA GLY A 389 -5.68 0.22 4.28
C GLY A 389 -6.53 1.21 5.08
N SER A 390 -7.84 1.29 4.83
CA SER A 390 -8.69 2.26 5.53
C SER A 390 -8.70 2.05 7.05
N SER A 391 -8.78 0.80 7.51
CA SER A 391 -8.85 0.43 8.93
C SER A 391 -8.15 -0.90 9.22
N TRP A 392 -7.11 -1.23 8.49
CA TRP A 392 -6.30 -2.42 8.64
C TRP A 392 -4.87 -2.16 8.17
N THR A 393 -3.94 -3.00 8.57
CA THR A 393 -2.50 -2.83 8.32
C THR A 393 -1.90 -4.15 7.87
N ALA A 394 -0.86 -4.08 7.05
CA ALA A 394 -0.08 -5.23 6.61
C ALA A 394 1.42 -4.96 6.75
N ALA A 395 2.18 -6.02 6.97
CA ALA A 395 3.64 -5.97 7.02
C ALA A 395 4.25 -7.21 6.35
N VAL A 396 5.37 -7.01 5.67
CA VAL A 396 6.17 -8.08 5.08
C VAL A 396 7.51 -8.14 5.78
N THR A 397 7.95 -9.33 6.16
CA THR A 397 9.25 -9.55 6.79
C THR A 397 10.33 -9.89 5.77
N GLU A 398 11.59 -9.76 6.14
CA GLU A 398 12.74 -10.14 5.32
C GLU A 398 12.71 -11.63 4.92
N SER A 399 12.14 -12.49 5.77
CA SER A 399 11.91 -13.91 5.47
C SER A 399 10.74 -14.17 4.53
N GLY A 400 10.05 -13.13 4.03
CA GLY A 400 8.93 -13.22 3.10
C GLY A 400 7.59 -13.58 3.75
N ASN A 401 7.46 -13.51 5.07
CA ASN A 401 6.18 -13.69 5.74
C ASN A 401 5.35 -12.42 5.62
N LEU A 402 4.07 -12.58 5.26
CA LEU A 402 3.07 -11.53 5.25
C LEU A 402 2.24 -11.60 6.52
N PHE A 403 2.10 -10.47 7.22
CA PHE A 403 1.22 -10.30 8.37
C PHE A 403 0.15 -9.26 8.06
N THR A 404 -1.08 -9.49 8.57
CA THR A 404 -2.19 -8.53 8.46
C THR A 404 -2.92 -8.43 9.79
N TRP A 405 -3.51 -7.26 10.09
CA TRP A 405 -4.30 -7.02 11.30
C TRP A 405 -5.24 -5.83 11.14
N GLY A 406 -6.24 -5.72 12.02
CA GLY A 406 -7.24 -4.67 11.98
C GLY A 406 -8.63 -5.20 11.64
N LYS A 407 -9.43 -4.38 10.94
CA LYS A 407 -10.78 -4.72 10.49
C LYS A 407 -10.76 -5.89 9.50
N ASN A 408 -11.73 -6.85 9.64
CA ASN A 408 -11.83 -8.04 8.78
C ASN A 408 -13.25 -8.38 8.29
N ARG A 409 -14.20 -7.46 8.39
CA ARG A 409 -15.61 -7.72 7.98
C ARG A 409 -15.75 -8.10 6.52
N ASP A 410 -14.88 -7.57 5.68
CA ASP A 410 -14.86 -7.79 4.23
C ASP A 410 -13.73 -8.77 3.82
N CYS A 411 -13.25 -9.59 4.77
CA CYS A 411 -12.15 -10.55 4.58
C CYS A 411 -10.82 -9.90 4.12
N GLN A 412 -10.63 -8.61 4.40
CA GLN A 412 -9.47 -7.85 3.96
C GLN A 412 -8.14 -8.30 4.57
N LEU A 413 -8.16 -9.13 5.61
CA LEU A 413 -6.94 -9.70 6.18
C LEU A 413 -6.44 -10.95 5.43
N GLY A 414 -7.26 -11.54 4.52
CA GLY A 414 -6.88 -12.72 3.75
C GLY A 414 -6.74 -14.01 4.57
N ILE A 415 -7.39 -14.08 5.73
CA ILE A 415 -7.29 -15.21 6.66
C ILE A 415 -8.71 -15.69 6.98
N PRO A 416 -9.08 -16.92 6.63
CA PRO A 416 -10.40 -17.45 6.88
C PRO A 416 -10.64 -17.75 8.36
N GLY A 417 -11.89 -17.60 8.81
CA GLY A 417 -12.30 -17.98 10.17
C GLY A 417 -11.92 -17.00 11.28
N LEU A 418 -11.30 -15.86 10.94
CA LEU A 418 -11.04 -14.79 11.90
C LEU A 418 -12.31 -14.02 12.28
N LEU A 419 -12.22 -13.31 13.41
CA LEU A 419 -13.23 -12.37 13.86
C LEU A 419 -13.31 -11.16 12.92
N ASP A 420 -14.33 -10.32 13.10
CA ASP A 420 -14.52 -9.04 12.40
C ASP A 420 -13.36 -8.06 12.64
N THR A 421 -12.54 -8.31 13.64
CA THR A 421 -11.43 -7.46 14.05
C THR A 421 -10.31 -8.28 14.67
N GLU A 422 -9.08 -8.12 14.18
CA GLU A 422 -7.87 -8.69 14.74
C GLU A 422 -6.99 -7.59 15.34
N MET A 423 -6.70 -7.72 16.62
CA MET A 423 -5.97 -6.70 17.38
C MET A 423 -4.44 -6.91 17.37
N LEU A 424 -3.98 -8.04 16.89
CA LEU A 424 -2.56 -8.41 16.76
C LEU A 424 -2.24 -8.83 15.33
N PRO A 425 -1.01 -8.63 14.86
CA PRO A 425 -0.55 -9.15 13.58
C PRO A 425 -0.74 -10.67 13.48
N VAL A 426 -1.43 -11.11 12.41
CA VAL A 426 -1.69 -12.53 12.13
C VAL A 426 -1.01 -12.90 10.81
N PRO A 427 -0.30 -14.03 10.71
CA PRO A 427 0.35 -14.46 9.49
C PRO A 427 -0.66 -14.89 8.43
N VAL A 428 -0.46 -14.40 7.21
CA VAL A 428 -1.24 -14.77 6.02
C VAL A 428 -0.54 -15.92 5.31
N VAL A 429 -1.31 -16.94 4.97
CA VAL A 429 -0.76 -18.10 4.26
C VAL A 429 -1.02 -17.97 2.76
N LEU A 430 0.05 -17.93 1.99
CA LEU A 430 0.04 -17.87 0.53
C LEU A 430 0.14 -19.30 -0.03
N TYR A 431 -0.98 -20.03 -0.05
CA TYR A 431 -1.03 -21.38 -0.62
C TYR A 431 -1.44 -21.34 -2.09
N PRO A 432 -0.80 -22.20 -2.94
CA PRO A 432 -1.40 -22.56 -4.21
C PRO A 432 -2.65 -23.39 -3.96
N ASP A 433 -3.49 -23.50 -4.97
CA ASP A 433 -4.62 -24.45 -4.99
C ASP A 433 -4.24 -25.78 -4.34
N ILE A 434 -5.20 -26.35 -3.58
CA ILE A 434 -5.07 -27.61 -2.82
C ILE A 434 -4.55 -28.79 -3.68
N HIS A 435 -4.54 -28.64 -5.00
CA HIS A 435 -4.11 -29.62 -5.99
C HIS A 435 -2.70 -29.41 -6.58
N GLN A 436 -2.04 -28.28 -6.29
CA GLN A 436 -0.67 -28.01 -6.75
C GLN A 436 0.35 -28.21 -5.60
N ASN A 437 1.49 -28.78 -5.97
CA ASN A 437 2.58 -29.23 -5.09
C ASN A 437 2.91 -28.20 -3.96
N PRO A 438 2.71 -28.55 -2.68
CA PRO A 438 2.96 -27.64 -1.53
C PRO A 438 4.44 -27.38 -1.26
N LYS A 439 5.37 -27.90 -2.08
CA LYS A 439 6.82 -27.91 -1.78
C LYS A 439 7.57 -26.62 -2.16
N LEU A 440 6.95 -25.67 -2.87
CA LEU A 440 7.67 -24.45 -3.23
C LEU A 440 7.29 -23.32 -2.26
N PRO A 441 8.26 -22.82 -1.48
CA PRO A 441 8.01 -21.71 -0.58
C PRO A 441 7.67 -20.44 -1.39
N ARG A 442 6.64 -19.72 -0.95
CA ARG A 442 6.25 -18.43 -1.47
C ARG A 442 6.64 -17.34 -0.50
N HIS A 443 7.33 -16.35 -1.01
CA HIS A 443 7.85 -15.23 -0.23
C HIS A 443 7.19 -13.94 -0.71
N ALA A 444 6.39 -13.33 0.15
CA ALA A 444 5.89 -11.98 -0.12
C ALA A 444 7.08 -11.01 -0.18
N VAL A 445 7.05 -10.11 -1.17
CA VAL A 445 8.09 -9.08 -1.36
C VAL A 445 7.52 -7.68 -1.22
N ALA A 446 6.23 -7.49 -1.51
CA ALA A 446 5.51 -6.23 -1.31
C ALA A 446 4.03 -6.50 -1.03
N VAL A 447 3.37 -5.54 -0.40
CA VAL A 447 1.93 -5.55 -0.15
C VAL A 447 1.34 -4.17 -0.37
N ALA A 448 0.16 -4.10 -0.97
CA ALA A 448 -0.65 -2.88 -1.08
C ALA A 448 -2.01 -3.10 -0.43
N CYS A 449 -2.49 -2.08 0.26
CA CYS A 449 -3.72 -2.12 1.03
C CYS A 449 -4.73 -1.09 0.49
N GLY A 450 -5.87 -1.56 0.03
CA GLY A 450 -7.02 -0.73 -0.31
C GLY A 450 -7.96 -0.52 0.88
N ALA A 451 -9.17 -0.02 0.63
CA ALA A 451 -10.14 0.16 1.71
C ALA A 451 -10.48 -1.16 2.40
N ASN A 452 -10.87 -2.16 1.62
CA ASN A 452 -11.34 -3.46 2.11
C ASN A 452 -10.80 -4.63 1.25
N HIS A 453 -9.69 -4.43 0.56
CA HIS A 453 -8.99 -5.45 -0.23
C HIS A 453 -7.49 -5.27 -0.13
N GLY A 454 -6.76 -6.34 -0.36
CA GLY A 454 -5.30 -6.36 -0.36
C GLY A 454 -4.73 -7.00 -1.62
N MET A 455 -3.50 -6.63 -1.93
CA MET A 455 -2.74 -7.20 -3.03
C MET A 455 -1.29 -7.39 -2.60
N GLY A 456 -0.68 -8.51 -3.00
CA GLY A 456 0.72 -8.83 -2.70
C GLY A 456 1.49 -9.26 -3.93
N LEU A 457 2.75 -8.85 -4.00
CA LEU A 457 3.74 -9.45 -4.90
C LEU A 457 4.45 -10.57 -4.16
N VAL A 458 4.54 -11.72 -4.79
CA VAL A 458 5.01 -12.95 -4.18
C VAL A 458 6.01 -13.64 -5.12
N ASN A 459 7.23 -13.84 -4.65
CA ASN A 459 8.21 -14.65 -5.35
C ASN A 459 7.93 -16.14 -5.12
N ARG A 460 7.95 -16.90 -6.20
CA ARG A 460 7.95 -18.37 -6.21
C ARG A 460 9.38 -18.85 -6.46
N HIS A 461 9.94 -19.56 -5.51
CA HIS A 461 11.27 -20.14 -5.61
C HIS A 461 11.23 -21.58 -6.06
#